data_b3fb97b1ed575284ca42d3884de0a836
#
_entry.id   b3fb97b1ed575284ca42d3884de0a836
#
_cell.length_a   1.000
_cell.length_b   1.000
_cell.length_c   1.000
_cell.angle_alpha   90.00
_cell.angle_beta   90.00
_cell.angle_gamma   90.00
#
_symmetry.space_group_name_H-M   'P 1'
#
loop_
_entity.id
_entity.type
_entity.pdbx_description
1 polymer ?
#
loop_
_entity_poly.entity_id
_entity_poly.type
_entity_poly.pdbx_seq_one_letter_code
_entity_poly.pdbx_strand_id
1 'polypeptide(L)'
;LPGLPQRSATDNVNHPDGRLDPSRCMACEARTPREDFQQRLVEANPPWAMLDAAIAPDGDADLQQADFGDFVIPACVRCGGMLKPDVVFFGENVPRQRVDDAMAWIAGSDAMLVVGSSLMVYSGYRFAVAAKRLGKPIAAINRGVTRADDLLDVKVDADCATALHSLLD
;
A
#
# COMPACT_ATOMS: atom_id res chain seq x y z
N LEU A 1 0.71 6.94 -3.11
CA LEU A 1 1.80 7.53 -2.30
C LEU A 1 1.53 7.19 -0.84
N PRO A 2 2.37 6.37 -0.18
CA PRO A 2 2.14 5.97 1.20
C PRO A 2 2.17 7.19 2.13
N GLY A 3 1.26 7.20 3.11
CA GLY A 3 1.18 8.27 4.10
C GLY A 3 0.35 9.49 3.70
N LEU A 4 -0.23 9.56 2.49
CA LEU A 4 -1.10 10.66 2.08
C LEU A 4 -2.34 10.82 2.96
N PRO A 5 -3.07 9.76 3.35
CA PRO A 5 -4.22 9.89 4.24
C PRO A 5 -3.87 10.55 5.57
N GLN A 6 -2.74 10.17 6.19
CA GLN A 6 -2.28 10.77 7.45
C GLN A 6 -1.86 12.24 7.26
N ARG A 7 -1.25 12.58 6.12
CA ARG A 7 -0.91 13.97 5.78
C ARG A 7 -2.15 14.84 5.58
N SER A 8 -3.30 14.21 5.26
CA SER A 8 -4.61 14.87 5.14
C SER A 8 -5.43 14.76 6.43
N ALA A 9 -4.77 14.65 7.60
CA ALA A 9 -5.39 14.57 8.92
C ALA A 9 -6.39 13.41 9.11
N THR A 10 -6.17 12.28 8.39
CA THR A 10 -6.97 11.08 8.59
C THR A 10 -6.32 10.20 9.65
N ASP A 11 -6.99 10.01 10.78
CA ASP A 11 -6.45 9.29 11.95
C ASP A 11 -6.64 7.77 11.84
N ASN A 12 -7.79 7.31 11.34
CA ASN A 12 -8.12 5.90 11.23
C ASN A 12 -7.74 5.34 9.86
N VAL A 13 -6.47 4.96 9.69
CA VAL A 13 -5.95 4.40 8.43
C VAL A 13 -5.32 3.04 8.68
N ASN A 14 -5.83 2.02 7.99
CA ASN A 14 -5.21 0.71 7.89
C ASN A 14 -4.55 0.56 6.51
N HIS A 15 -3.31 0.09 6.50
CA HIS A 15 -2.56 -0.22 5.29
C HIS A 15 -2.35 -1.74 5.19
N PRO A 16 -3.30 -2.51 4.64
CA PRO A 16 -3.18 -3.96 4.55
C PRO A 16 -1.90 -4.41 3.84
N ASP A 17 -1.59 -3.76 2.73
CA ASP A 17 -0.42 -4.08 1.92
C ASP A 17 0.87 -3.37 2.39
N GLY A 18 0.79 -2.65 3.51
CA GLY A 18 1.93 -1.97 4.13
C GLY A 18 2.15 -0.54 3.67
N ARG A 19 3.32 0.00 4.02
CA ARG A 19 3.73 1.37 3.73
C ARG A 19 5.16 1.38 3.21
N LEU A 20 5.46 2.27 2.25
CA LEU A 20 6.81 2.44 1.69
C LEU A 20 7.70 3.34 2.56
N ASP A 21 7.11 4.18 3.40
CA ASP A 21 7.84 5.14 4.23
C ASP A 21 8.63 4.51 5.40
N PRO A 22 8.23 3.40 6.06
CA PRO A 22 9.12 2.68 6.95
C PRO A 22 9.79 1.50 6.25
N SER A 23 11.04 1.25 6.65
CA SER A 23 11.70 -0.05 6.47
C SER A 23 11.53 -0.88 7.74
N ARG A 24 11.32 -2.19 7.61
CA ARG A 24 11.16 -3.12 8.73
C ARG A 24 12.28 -4.16 8.73
N CYS A 25 12.81 -4.45 9.92
CA CYS A 25 13.75 -5.55 10.10
C CYS A 25 13.02 -6.90 10.07
N MET A 26 13.52 -7.82 9.26
CA MET A 26 12.94 -9.16 9.13
C MET A 26 13.17 -10.05 10.35
N ALA A 27 14.17 -9.72 11.19
CA ALA A 27 14.52 -10.51 12.37
C ALA A 27 13.89 -9.98 13.68
N CYS A 28 13.97 -8.65 13.94
CA CYS A 28 13.53 -8.08 15.21
C CYS A 28 12.31 -7.14 15.06
N GLU A 29 11.75 -7.02 13.85
CA GLU A 29 10.58 -6.20 13.50
C GLU A 29 10.72 -4.69 13.78
N ALA A 30 11.92 -4.23 14.19
CA ALA A 30 12.18 -2.81 14.36
C ALA A 30 11.92 -2.06 13.06
N ARG A 31 11.25 -0.92 13.17
CA ARG A 31 10.98 -0.02 12.03
C ARG A 31 11.97 1.13 12.03
N THR A 32 12.43 1.48 10.83
CA THR A 32 13.32 2.61 10.57
C THR A 32 12.65 3.51 9.54
N PRO A 33 12.60 4.83 9.71
CA PRO A 33 12.13 5.75 8.69
C PRO A 33 12.85 5.51 7.36
N ARG A 34 12.13 5.62 6.24
CA ARG A 34 12.69 5.40 4.91
C ARG A 34 13.84 6.38 4.63
N GLU A 35 13.72 7.60 5.08
CA GLU A 35 14.72 8.66 4.90
C GLU A 35 16.05 8.29 5.57
N ASP A 36 16.01 7.83 6.82
CA ASP A 36 17.21 7.40 7.56
C ASP A 36 17.88 6.19 6.88
N PHE A 37 17.06 5.24 6.40
CA PHE A 37 17.60 4.10 5.68
C PHE A 37 18.17 4.50 4.33
N GLN A 38 17.53 5.44 3.60
CA GLN A 38 18.05 5.98 2.34
C GLN A 38 19.39 6.68 2.52
N GLN A 39 19.56 7.48 3.59
CA GLN A 39 20.83 8.11 3.87
C GLN A 39 21.95 7.06 4.07
N ARG A 40 21.69 6.03 4.84
CA ARG A 40 22.64 4.92 5.05
C ARG A 40 22.95 4.14 3.77
N LEU A 41 21.97 3.98 2.87
CA LEU A 41 22.18 3.37 1.55
C LEU A 41 23.14 4.22 0.71
N VAL A 42 22.94 5.54 0.67
CA VAL A 42 23.82 6.48 -0.04
C VAL A 42 25.24 6.46 0.53
N GLU A 43 25.37 6.50 1.85
CA GLU A 43 26.68 6.46 2.54
C GLU A 43 27.44 5.15 2.27
N ALA A 44 26.71 4.01 2.20
CA ALA A 44 27.31 2.71 1.93
C ALA A 44 27.63 2.48 0.44
N ASN A 45 27.02 3.25 -0.46
CA ASN A 45 27.08 3.05 -1.91
C ASN A 45 27.32 4.37 -2.67
N PRO A 46 28.39 5.12 -2.42
CA PRO A 46 28.58 6.42 -3.07
C PRO A 46 28.57 6.39 -4.60
N PRO A 47 29.13 5.37 -5.28
CA PRO A 47 29.05 5.29 -6.74
C PRO A 47 27.62 5.15 -7.27
N TRP A 48 26.77 4.41 -6.56
CA TRP A 48 25.37 4.20 -6.93
C TRP A 48 24.50 5.45 -6.74
N ALA A 49 24.84 6.29 -5.76
CA ALA A 49 24.11 7.52 -5.49
C ALA A 49 24.23 8.57 -6.62
N MET A 50 25.22 8.40 -7.51
CA MET A 50 25.47 9.30 -8.65
C MET A 50 24.86 8.78 -9.96
N LEU A 51 24.22 7.60 -9.94
CA LEU A 51 23.63 7.02 -11.14
C LEU A 51 22.18 7.50 -11.30
N ASP A 52 21.85 7.88 -12.53
CA ASP A 52 20.47 8.11 -12.95
C ASP A 52 19.90 6.84 -13.57
N ALA A 53 18.66 6.54 -13.27
CA ALA A 53 17.92 5.46 -13.88
C ALA A 53 16.72 5.99 -14.67
N ALA A 54 16.40 5.38 -15.80
CA ALA A 54 15.18 5.67 -16.51
C ALA A 54 13.95 5.29 -15.64
N ILE A 55 12.92 6.09 -15.73
CA ILE A 55 11.66 5.80 -15.00
C ILE A 55 10.82 4.91 -15.91
N ALA A 56 10.48 3.72 -15.43
CA ALA A 56 9.55 2.81 -16.08
C ALA A 56 8.11 3.35 -16.04
N PRO A 57 7.19 2.85 -16.90
CA PRO A 57 5.80 3.33 -16.95
C PRO A 57 5.01 3.18 -15.62
N ASP A 58 5.42 2.26 -14.74
CA ASP A 58 4.87 2.05 -13.40
C ASP A 58 5.45 2.99 -12.34
N GLY A 59 6.44 3.81 -12.72
CA GLY A 59 7.11 4.77 -11.84
C GLY A 59 8.33 4.22 -11.12
N ASP A 60 8.71 2.97 -11.35
CA ASP A 60 9.93 2.37 -10.82
C ASP A 60 11.16 2.72 -11.66
N ALA A 61 12.34 2.57 -11.08
CA ALA A 61 13.60 2.72 -11.81
C ALA A 61 13.85 1.49 -12.71
N ASP A 62 14.15 1.71 -13.98
CA ASP A 62 14.56 0.63 -14.90
C ASP A 62 16.03 0.26 -14.64
N LEU A 63 16.24 -0.85 -13.94
CA LEU A 63 17.53 -1.37 -13.51
C LEU A 63 17.85 -2.75 -14.12
N GLN A 64 17.19 -3.14 -15.20
CA GLN A 64 17.31 -4.50 -15.77
C GLN A 64 18.72 -4.91 -16.15
N GLN A 65 19.62 -3.95 -16.41
CA GLN A 65 21.01 -4.22 -16.78
C GLN A 65 22.02 -3.89 -15.67
N ALA A 66 21.57 -3.54 -14.48
CA ALA A 66 22.47 -3.18 -13.38
C ALA A 66 23.06 -4.44 -12.72
N ASP A 67 24.37 -4.46 -12.57
CA ASP A 67 25.07 -5.47 -11.75
C ASP A 67 25.10 -4.99 -10.29
N PHE A 68 24.38 -5.67 -9.43
CA PHE A 68 24.27 -5.33 -8.00
C PHE A 68 25.34 -6.03 -7.14
N GLY A 69 26.34 -6.68 -7.73
CA GLY A 69 27.33 -7.46 -6.98
C GLY A 69 28.07 -6.68 -5.89
N ASP A 70 28.34 -5.41 -6.13
CA ASP A 70 29.02 -4.51 -5.20
C ASP A 70 28.07 -3.64 -4.36
N PHE A 71 26.76 -3.82 -4.51
CA PHE A 71 25.76 -3.02 -3.79
C PHE A 71 25.63 -3.48 -2.34
N VAL A 72 25.91 -2.58 -1.39
CA VAL A 72 25.83 -2.86 0.04
C VAL A 72 24.47 -2.47 0.61
N ILE A 73 23.75 -3.44 1.16
CA ILE A 73 22.50 -3.18 1.89
C ILE A 73 22.80 -3.04 3.37
N PRO A 74 22.63 -1.84 3.99
CA PRO A 74 22.88 -1.65 5.41
C PRO A 74 21.97 -2.52 6.28
N ALA A 75 22.57 -3.24 7.21
CA ALA A 75 21.85 -4.09 8.15
C ALA A 75 21.08 -3.29 9.21
N CYS A 76 20.17 -3.94 9.91
CA CYS A 76 19.45 -3.36 11.04
C CYS A 76 20.42 -2.92 12.13
N VAL A 77 20.34 -1.66 12.55
CA VAL A 77 21.21 -1.09 13.62
C VAL A 77 20.98 -1.75 14.97
N ARG A 78 19.82 -2.38 15.18
CA ARG A 78 19.44 -2.99 16.45
C ARG A 78 19.93 -4.44 16.60
N CYS A 79 19.92 -5.23 15.52
CA CYS A 79 20.20 -6.66 15.61
C CYS A 79 21.03 -7.22 14.44
N GLY A 80 21.45 -6.39 13.49
CA GLY A 80 22.18 -6.85 12.30
C GLY A 80 21.33 -7.59 11.27
N GLY A 81 20.01 -7.72 11.48
CA GLY A 81 19.12 -8.41 10.56
C GLY A 81 18.86 -7.63 9.26
N MET A 82 18.31 -8.32 8.26
CA MET A 82 17.96 -7.73 6.96
C MET A 82 16.80 -6.75 7.11
N LEU A 83 16.89 -5.60 6.44
CA LEU A 83 15.83 -4.62 6.31
C LEU A 83 15.12 -4.77 4.96
N LYS A 84 13.81 -4.62 4.97
CA LYS A 84 13.00 -4.47 3.74
C LYS A 84 11.98 -3.34 3.92
N PRO A 85 11.42 -2.75 2.84
CA PRO A 85 10.25 -1.88 2.95
C PRO A 85 9.13 -2.60 3.71
N ASP A 86 8.39 -1.89 4.59
CA ASP A 86 7.24 -2.48 5.31
C ASP A 86 6.03 -2.63 4.38
N VAL A 87 6.24 -3.33 3.27
CA VAL A 87 5.28 -3.62 2.19
C VAL A 87 5.09 -5.12 2.09
N VAL A 88 3.88 -5.53 1.74
CA VAL A 88 3.55 -6.91 1.36
C VAL A 88 3.77 -7.06 -0.13
N PHE A 89 4.81 -7.81 -0.52
CA PHE A 89 5.09 -8.08 -1.93
C PHE A 89 4.19 -9.18 -2.49
N PHE A 90 4.11 -9.28 -3.82
CA PHE A 90 3.42 -10.38 -4.47
C PHE A 90 3.99 -11.72 -4.02
N GLY A 91 3.10 -12.65 -3.62
CA GLY A 91 3.49 -13.94 -3.03
C GLY A 91 3.63 -13.93 -1.51
N GLU A 92 3.69 -12.79 -0.86
CA GLU A 92 3.63 -12.69 0.60
C GLU A 92 2.19 -12.64 1.11
N ASN A 93 2.01 -13.03 2.37
CA ASN A 93 0.72 -12.90 3.04
C ASN A 93 0.61 -11.55 3.75
N VAL A 94 -0.55 -10.91 3.63
CA VAL A 94 -0.89 -9.75 4.47
C VAL A 94 -0.86 -10.18 5.94
N PRO A 95 -0.17 -9.45 6.83
CA PRO A 95 -0.16 -9.76 8.25
C PRO A 95 -1.59 -9.90 8.80
N ARG A 96 -1.84 -11.01 9.51
CA ARG A 96 -3.18 -11.37 9.98
C ARG A 96 -3.83 -10.25 10.77
N GLN A 97 -3.09 -9.60 11.66
CA GLN A 97 -3.60 -8.49 12.47
C GLN A 97 -4.17 -7.35 11.61
N ARG A 98 -3.49 -6.97 10.52
CA ARG A 98 -3.99 -5.91 9.61
C ARG A 98 -5.32 -6.29 8.96
N VAL A 99 -5.49 -7.58 8.66
CA VAL A 99 -6.75 -8.10 8.09
C VAL A 99 -7.84 -8.11 9.14
N ASP A 100 -7.54 -8.59 10.35
CA ASP A 100 -8.49 -8.67 11.46
C ASP A 100 -8.97 -7.27 11.87
N ASP A 101 -8.07 -6.27 11.93
CA ASP A 101 -8.41 -4.87 12.19
C ASP A 101 -9.35 -4.30 11.11
N ALA A 102 -9.04 -4.54 9.81
CA ALA A 102 -9.90 -4.10 8.72
C ALA A 102 -11.27 -4.77 8.74
N MET A 103 -11.35 -6.06 9.08
CA MET A 103 -12.62 -6.78 9.25
C MET A 103 -13.43 -6.23 10.42
N ALA A 104 -12.78 -5.90 11.54
CA ALA A 104 -13.45 -5.28 12.70
C ALA A 104 -14.02 -3.90 12.33
N TRP A 105 -13.29 -3.10 11.54
CA TRP A 105 -13.80 -1.81 11.06
C TRP A 105 -15.02 -1.96 10.16
N ILE A 106 -15.01 -2.92 9.22
CA ILE A 106 -16.18 -3.22 8.40
C ILE A 106 -17.38 -3.63 9.27
N ALA A 107 -17.14 -4.47 10.26
CA ALA A 107 -18.22 -4.90 11.17
C ALA A 107 -18.84 -3.72 11.93
N GLY A 108 -18.02 -2.77 12.36
CA GLY A 108 -18.44 -1.57 13.08
C GLY A 108 -18.93 -0.41 12.22
N SER A 109 -18.82 -0.49 10.89
CA SER A 109 -19.25 0.58 9.97
C SER A 109 -20.71 0.38 9.54
N ASP A 110 -21.35 1.45 9.05
CA ASP A 110 -22.71 1.40 8.50
C ASP A 110 -22.73 1.05 7.03
N ALA A 111 -21.68 1.39 6.29
CA ALA A 111 -21.54 1.16 4.84
C ALA A 111 -20.08 1.03 4.43
N MET A 112 -19.83 0.57 3.20
CA MET A 112 -18.52 0.52 2.57
C MET A 112 -18.49 1.35 1.30
N LEU A 113 -17.48 2.21 1.16
CA LEU A 113 -17.19 2.93 -0.10
C LEU A 113 -15.85 2.45 -0.66
N VAL A 114 -15.85 2.02 -1.90
CA VAL A 114 -14.65 1.65 -2.69
C VAL A 114 -14.33 2.80 -3.65
N VAL A 115 -13.10 3.30 -3.61
CA VAL A 115 -12.66 4.38 -4.47
C VAL A 115 -11.37 4.01 -5.20
N GLY A 116 -11.39 4.09 -6.53
CA GLY A 116 -10.19 3.91 -7.37
C GLY A 116 -9.58 2.51 -7.31
N SER A 117 -10.41 1.49 -7.10
CA SER A 117 -9.95 0.10 -7.04
C SER A 117 -10.87 -0.82 -7.86
N SER A 118 -10.26 -1.61 -8.74
CA SER A 118 -10.97 -2.66 -9.46
C SER A 118 -11.26 -3.90 -8.60
N LEU A 119 -10.67 -4.01 -7.41
CA LEU A 119 -10.78 -5.16 -6.49
C LEU A 119 -10.44 -6.52 -7.14
N MET A 120 -9.66 -6.53 -8.23
CA MET A 120 -9.31 -7.79 -8.94
C MET A 120 -8.51 -8.73 -8.05
N VAL A 121 -7.64 -8.19 -7.18
CA VAL A 121 -6.85 -8.97 -6.22
C VAL A 121 -7.72 -9.35 -5.01
N TYR A 122 -7.66 -10.62 -4.61
CA TYR A 122 -8.48 -11.13 -3.51
C TYR A 122 -8.21 -10.42 -2.17
N SER A 123 -7.01 -9.93 -1.94
CA SER A 123 -6.64 -9.19 -0.72
C SER A 123 -7.54 -7.96 -0.47
N GLY A 124 -7.98 -7.28 -1.53
CA GLY A 124 -8.97 -6.20 -1.44
C GLY A 124 -10.43 -6.69 -1.54
N TYR A 125 -10.70 -7.61 -2.50
CA TYR A 125 -12.05 -8.13 -2.76
C TYR A 125 -12.71 -8.77 -1.55
N ARG A 126 -11.96 -9.47 -0.69
CA ARG A 126 -12.47 -10.10 0.54
C ARG A 126 -13.21 -9.14 1.46
N PHE A 127 -12.86 -7.85 1.46
CA PHE A 127 -13.51 -6.83 2.29
C PHE A 127 -14.92 -6.50 1.77
N ALA A 128 -15.09 -6.41 0.44
CA ALA A 128 -16.42 -6.25 -0.17
C ALA A 128 -17.31 -7.47 0.10
N VAL A 129 -16.74 -8.69 0.02
CA VAL A 129 -17.46 -9.92 0.39
C VAL A 129 -17.87 -9.91 1.85
N ALA A 130 -17.00 -9.46 2.75
CA ALA A 130 -17.32 -9.36 4.18
C ALA A 130 -18.43 -8.34 4.44
N ALA A 131 -18.35 -7.14 3.84
CA ALA A 131 -19.40 -6.13 3.94
C ALA A 131 -20.76 -6.66 3.47
N LYS A 132 -20.80 -7.32 2.31
CA LYS A 132 -22.04 -7.92 1.78
C LYS A 132 -22.62 -8.99 2.72
N ARG A 133 -21.78 -9.88 3.27
CA ARG A 133 -22.19 -10.90 4.25
C ARG A 133 -22.77 -10.31 5.54
N LEU A 134 -22.30 -9.14 5.93
CA LEU A 134 -22.79 -8.39 7.10
C LEU A 134 -24.01 -7.51 6.78
N GLY A 135 -24.54 -7.58 5.55
CA GLY A 135 -25.69 -6.77 5.10
C GLY A 135 -25.38 -5.28 4.99
N LYS A 136 -24.10 -4.90 4.87
CA LYS A 136 -23.70 -3.49 4.73
C LYS A 136 -23.87 -3.03 3.29
N PRO A 137 -24.45 -1.84 3.04
CA PRO A 137 -24.45 -1.23 1.71
C PRO A 137 -23.03 -1.01 1.19
N ILE A 138 -22.82 -1.26 -0.12
CA ILE A 138 -21.53 -1.09 -0.77
C ILE A 138 -21.69 -0.16 -1.96
N ALA A 139 -20.97 0.96 -1.95
CA ALA A 139 -20.84 1.86 -3.09
C ALA A 139 -19.43 1.79 -3.68
N ALA A 140 -19.30 2.06 -4.98
CA ALA A 140 -18.00 2.19 -5.63
C ALA A 140 -17.94 3.40 -6.56
N ILE A 141 -16.81 4.09 -6.55
CA ILE A 141 -16.40 5.10 -7.53
C ILE A 141 -15.16 4.56 -8.22
N ASN A 142 -15.31 4.07 -9.45
CA ASN A 142 -14.21 3.49 -10.21
C ASN A 142 -14.53 3.48 -11.69
N ARG A 143 -13.55 3.79 -12.55
CA ARG A 143 -13.71 3.64 -14.00
C ARG A 143 -13.68 2.17 -14.40
N GLY A 144 -14.65 1.76 -15.23
CA GLY A 144 -14.73 0.41 -15.78
C GLY A 144 -15.15 -0.65 -14.76
N VAL A 145 -14.98 -1.91 -15.15
CA VAL A 145 -15.47 -3.08 -14.40
C VAL A 145 -14.64 -3.33 -13.14
N THR A 146 -15.32 -3.66 -12.05
CA THR A 146 -14.67 -4.17 -10.83
C THR A 146 -15.05 -5.62 -10.58
N ARG A 147 -14.22 -6.35 -9.84
CA ARG A 147 -14.54 -7.72 -9.42
C ARG A 147 -15.78 -7.79 -8.51
N ALA A 148 -16.11 -6.67 -7.86
CA ALA A 148 -17.21 -6.60 -6.90
C ALA A 148 -18.51 -6.06 -7.49
N ASP A 149 -18.62 -5.84 -8.80
CA ASP A 149 -19.80 -5.21 -9.41
C ASP A 149 -21.12 -5.88 -9.00
N ASP A 150 -21.14 -7.22 -8.88
CA ASP A 150 -22.32 -7.97 -8.43
C ASP A 150 -22.65 -7.80 -6.93
N LEU A 151 -21.73 -7.23 -6.14
CA LEU A 151 -21.91 -6.98 -4.72
C LEU A 151 -22.33 -5.55 -4.40
N LEU A 152 -22.17 -4.63 -5.38
CA LEU A 152 -22.41 -3.20 -5.19
C LEU A 152 -23.91 -2.89 -5.19
N ASP A 153 -24.30 -1.98 -4.31
CA ASP A 153 -25.64 -1.38 -4.31
C ASP A 153 -25.66 -0.11 -5.15
N VAL A 154 -24.51 0.60 -5.23
CA VAL A 154 -24.32 1.80 -6.07
C VAL A 154 -22.95 1.78 -6.73
N LYS A 155 -22.91 2.14 -8.03
CA LYS A 155 -21.66 2.33 -8.77
C LYS A 155 -21.67 3.64 -9.53
N VAL A 156 -20.59 4.41 -9.37
CA VAL A 156 -20.30 5.62 -10.15
C VAL A 156 -19.11 5.30 -11.06
N ASP A 157 -19.38 5.16 -12.37
CA ASP A 157 -18.34 4.96 -13.39
C ASP A 157 -17.77 6.32 -13.81
N ALA A 158 -16.82 6.84 -13.04
CA ALA A 158 -16.24 8.15 -13.25
C ALA A 158 -14.80 8.22 -12.72
N ASP A 159 -14.13 9.32 -13.05
CA ASP A 159 -12.88 9.70 -12.40
C ASP A 159 -13.10 9.95 -10.90
N CYS A 160 -12.27 9.33 -10.06
CA CYS A 160 -12.46 9.36 -8.62
C CYS A 160 -12.33 10.77 -8.03
N ALA A 161 -11.37 11.56 -8.51
CA ALA A 161 -11.16 12.92 -8.01
C ALA A 161 -12.36 13.81 -8.37
N THR A 162 -12.82 13.73 -9.63
CA THR A 162 -13.99 14.48 -10.12
C THR A 162 -15.25 14.11 -9.34
N ALA A 163 -15.50 12.79 -9.17
CA ALA A 163 -16.69 12.34 -8.47
C ALA A 163 -16.68 12.72 -6.98
N LEU A 164 -15.54 12.60 -6.31
CA LEU A 164 -15.41 13.00 -4.90
C LEU A 164 -15.55 14.51 -4.72
N HIS A 165 -15.03 15.31 -5.66
CA HIS A 165 -15.17 16.77 -5.60
C HIS A 165 -16.64 17.19 -5.65
N SER A 166 -17.44 16.57 -6.52
CA SER A 166 -18.87 16.85 -6.64
C SER A 166 -19.72 16.43 -5.44
N LEU A 167 -19.18 15.67 -4.50
CA LEU A 167 -19.83 15.33 -3.23
C LEU A 167 -19.57 16.35 -2.12
N LEU A 168 -18.65 17.30 -2.33
CA LEU A 168 -18.28 18.33 -1.37
C LEU A 168 -18.96 19.69 -1.65
N ASP A 169 -19.54 19.82 -2.85
CA ASP A 169 -20.33 20.97 -3.29
C ASP A 169 -21.83 20.79 -2.92
#